data_5bdc04656ec3f9e07e7d70a0e6aab523
#
_entry.id   5bdc04656ec3f9e07e7d70a0e6aab523
#
_cell.length_a   1.000
_cell.length_b   1.000
_cell.length_c   1.000
_cell.angle_alpha   90.00
_cell.angle_beta   90.00
_cell.angle_gamma   90.00
#
_symmetry.space_group_name_H-M   'P 1'
#
loop_
_entity.id
_entity.type
_entity.pdbx_description
1 polymer ?
#
loop_
_entity_poly.entity_id
_entity_poly.type
_entity_poly.pdbx_seq_one_letter_code
_entity_poly.pdbx_strand_id
1 'polypeptide(L)'
;MSTAVTLTASSIRTIQKAQMLQILRKKNKVSNALVAYLLSSLQNYKNHVSELLTASAEQRLAHVLLRLAHIHKHGPSVVEIPIQSHQVLADMVGTTRPRVNTFMNRFRKQGFIDYDGGLEVHHSLRKVLGSRSENFRNSLESLATLKF
;
A
#
# COMPACT_ATOMS: atom_id res chain seq x y z
N MET A 1 -21.39 3.85 -9.22
CA MET A 1 -21.15 2.42 -8.87
C MET A 1 -19.69 2.13 -9.11
N SER A 2 -19.02 1.48 -8.17
CA SER A 2 -17.63 1.03 -8.34
C SER A 2 -17.62 -0.48 -8.57
N THR A 3 -16.79 -0.94 -9.50
CA THR A 3 -16.56 -2.36 -9.78
C THR A 3 -15.22 -2.77 -9.15
N ALA A 4 -15.19 -3.89 -8.43
CA ALA A 4 -13.97 -4.47 -7.93
C ALA A 4 -13.66 -5.76 -8.69
N VAL A 5 -12.41 -5.94 -9.11
CA VAL A 5 -11.94 -7.12 -9.83
C VAL A 5 -10.81 -7.75 -9.02
N THR A 6 -10.87 -9.07 -8.81
CA THR A 6 -9.78 -9.81 -8.16
C THR A 6 -8.64 -10.03 -9.15
N LEU A 7 -7.40 -9.81 -8.71
CA LEU A 7 -6.20 -10.03 -9.54
C LEU A 7 -5.69 -11.47 -9.47
N THR A 8 -6.14 -12.23 -8.48
CA THR A 8 -5.77 -13.64 -8.27
C THR A 8 -7.00 -14.43 -7.85
N ALA A 9 -6.92 -15.77 -7.86
CA ALA A 9 -7.97 -16.62 -7.33
C ALA A 9 -8.26 -16.26 -5.86
N SER A 10 -9.50 -15.86 -5.57
CA SER A 10 -9.88 -15.32 -4.26
C SER A 10 -11.19 -15.91 -3.78
N SER A 11 -11.31 -16.13 -2.47
CA SER A 11 -12.56 -16.49 -1.82
C SER A 11 -13.24 -15.25 -1.24
N ILE A 12 -14.48 -14.99 -1.63
CA ILE A 12 -15.25 -13.81 -1.20
C ILE A 12 -16.40 -14.26 -0.32
N ARG A 13 -16.53 -13.61 0.85
CA ARG A 13 -17.71 -13.77 1.73
C ARG A 13 -18.57 -12.53 1.69
N THR A 14 -19.85 -12.69 1.50
CA THR A 14 -20.84 -11.60 1.51
C THR A 14 -21.65 -11.63 2.78
N ILE A 15 -21.92 -10.46 3.35
CA ILE A 15 -22.80 -10.28 4.51
C ILE A 15 -23.92 -9.33 4.11
N GLN A 16 -25.16 -9.68 4.38
CA GLN A 16 -26.29 -8.80 4.12
C GLN A 16 -26.23 -7.54 4.99
N LYS A 17 -26.59 -6.38 4.43
CA LYS A 17 -26.58 -5.09 5.13
C LYS A 17 -27.35 -5.15 6.46
N ALA A 18 -28.52 -5.77 6.48
CA ALA A 18 -29.36 -5.88 7.68
C ALA A 18 -28.65 -6.66 8.80
N GLN A 19 -27.99 -7.77 8.45
CA GLN A 19 -27.22 -8.58 9.40
C GLN A 19 -26.03 -7.80 9.96
N MET A 20 -25.31 -7.09 9.11
CA MET A 20 -24.17 -6.26 9.53
C MET A 20 -24.62 -5.17 10.50
N LEU A 21 -25.70 -4.45 10.20
CA LEU A 21 -26.24 -3.41 11.09
C LEU A 21 -26.69 -4.00 12.44
N GLN A 22 -27.25 -5.18 12.45
CA GLN A 22 -27.66 -5.86 13.68
C GLN A 22 -26.45 -6.25 14.55
N ILE A 23 -25.37 -6.74 13.92
CA ILE A 23 -24.11 -7.08 14.62
C ILE A 23 -23.49 -5.81 15.23
N LEU A 24 -23.42 -4.72 14.46
CA LEU A 24 -22.87 -3.45 14.93
C LEU A 24 -23.65 -2.86 16.11
N ARG A 25 -24.98 -3.01 16.15
CA ARG A 25 -25.80 -2.56 17.27
C ARG A 25 -25.63 -3.41 18.53
N LYS A 26 -25.39 -4.72 18.38
CA LYS A 26 -25.33 -5.66 19.50
C LYS A 26 -23.93 -5.88 20.07
N LYS A 27 -22.87 -5.59 19.32
CA LYS A 27 -21.48 -5.92 19.67
C LYS A 27 -20.56 -4.71 19.57
N ASN A 28 -20.41 -3.96 20.66
CA ASN A 28 -19.55 -2.78 20.73
C ASN A 28 -18.10 -3.03 20.26
N LYS A 29 -17.54 -4.21 20.56
CA LYS A 29 -16.18 -4.58 20.09
C LYS A 29 -16.09 -4.59 18.57
N VAL A 30 -17.14 -5.08 17.87
CA VAL A 30 -17.17 -5.10 16.40
C VAL A 30 -17.32 -3.68 15.84
N SER A 31 -18.17 -2.87 16.47
CA SER A 31 -18.33 -1.45 16.07
C SER A 31 -17.05 -0.68 16.23
N ASN A 32 -16.36 -0.82 17.36
CA ASN A 32 -15.07 -0.15 17.60
C ASN A 32 -13.99 -0.63 16.61
N ALA A 33 -13.94 -1.93 16.32
CA ALA A 33 -13.01 -2.47 15.32
C ALA A 33 -13.31 -1.93 13.92
N LEU A 34 -14.59 -1.81 13.54
CA LEU A 34 -14.97 -1.22 12.25
C LEU A 34 -14.60 0.27 12.18
N VAL A 35 -14.86 1.03 13.24
CA VAL A 35 -14.47 2.45 13.30
C VAL A 35 -12.95 2.60 13.18
N ALA A 36 -12.19 1.81 13.94
CA ALA A 36 -10.73 1.83 13.86
C ALA A 36 -10.23 1.49 12.45
N TYR A 37 -10.83 0.49 11.80
CA TYR A 37 -10.52 0.13 10.41
C TYR A 37 -10.82 1.27 9.43
N LEU A 38 -11.99 1.92 9.55
CA LEU A 38 -12.38 3.03 8.69
C LEU A 38 -11.46 4.25 8.89
N LEU A 39 -11.10 4.57 10.13
CA LEU A 39 -10.15 5.64 10.44
C LEU A 39 -8.76 5.35 9.85
N SER A 40 -8.28 4.12 10.00
CA SER A 40 -7.03 3.69 9.39
C SER A 40 -7.08 3.77 7.86
N SER A 41 -8.18 3.37 7.25
CA SER A 41 -8.39 3.47 5.80
C SER A 41 -8.40 4.92 5.32
N LEU A 42 -9.10 5.81 6.02
CA LEU A 42 -9.10 7.26 5.74
C LEU A 42 -7.69 7.85 5.81
N GLN A 43 -6.91 7.47 6.82
CA GLN A 43 -5.53 7.92 6.96
C GLN A 43 -4.67 7.43 5.79
N ASN A 44 -4.84 6.20 5.35
CA ASN A 44 -4.16 5.65 4.18
C ASN A 44 -4.52 6.42 2.89
N TYR A 45 -5.80 6.76 2.68
CA TYR A 45 -6.22 7.57 1.54
C TYR A 45 -5.64 8.99 1.60
N LYS A 46 -5.65 9.64 2.76
CA LYS A 46 -5.04 10.96 2.95
C LYS A 46 -3.55 10.94 2.62
N ASN A 47 -2.82 9.94 3.10
CA ASN A 47 -1.40 9.77 2.79
C ASN A 47 -1.18 9.56 1.29
N HIS A 48 -2.01 8.74 0.65
CA HIS A 48 -1.91 8.48 -0.79
C HIS A 48 -2.15 9.75 -1.62
N VAL A 49 -3.14 10.55 -1.26
CA VAL A 49 -3.39 11.86 -1.93
C VAL A 49 -2.19 12.80 -1.73
N SER A 50 -1.65 12.88 -0.53
CA SER A 50 -0.45 13.69 -0.26
C SER A 50 0.75 13.22 -1.09
N GLU A 51 0.95 11.92 -1.21
CA GLU A 51 2.00 11.31 -2.05
C GLU A 51 1.81 11.65 -3.53
N LEU A 52 0.59 11.59 -4.04
CA LEU A 52 0.28 11.97 -5.43
C LEU A 52 0.62 13.43 -5.74
N LEU A 53 0.47 14.32 -4.75
CA LEU A 53 0.72 15.75 -4.91
C LEU A 53 2.19 16.14 -4.75
N THR A 54 2.97 15.39 -3.95
CA THR A 54 4.32 15.80 -3.55
C THR A 54 5.43 14.85 -4.00
N ALA A 55 5.12 13.56 -4.22
CA ALA A 55 6.10 12.56 -4.60
C ALA A 55 6.33 12.50 -6.12
N SER A 56 7.57 12.28 -6.51
CA SER A 56 7.90 11.99 -7.92
C SER A 56 7.26 10.66 -8.37
N ALA A 57 7.09 10.46 -9.68
CA ALA A 57 6.55 9.21 -10.22
C ALA A 57 7.41 7.98 -9.81
N GLU A 58 8.71 8.16 -9.65
CA GLU A 58 9.62 7.12 -9.16
C GLU A 58 9.33 6.75 -7.69
N GLN A 59 9.14 7.75 -6.83
CA GLN A 59 8.77 7.55 -5.43
C GLN A 59 7.39 6.89 -5.30
N ARG A 60 6.41 7.30 -6.11
CA ARG A 60 5.09 6.66 -6.13
C ARG A 60 5.18 5.20 -6.54
N LEU A 61 6.04 4.84 -7.53
CA LEU A 61 6.26 3.46 -7.90
C LEU A 61 6.90 2.67 -6.76
N ALA A 62 7.91 3.22 -6.08
CA ALA A 62 8.51 2.57 -4.91
C ALA A 62 7.48 2.31 -3.80
N HIS A 63 6.58 3.27 -3.53
CA HIS A 63 5.48 3.08 -2.58
C HIS A 63 4.53 1.95 -2.98
N VAL A 64 4.13 1.89 -4.26
CA VAL A 64 3.24 0.82 -4.77
C VAL A 64 3.89 -0.55 -4.57
N LEU A 65 5.17 -0.70 -4.93
CA LEU A 65 5.89 -1.98 -4.78
C LEU A 65 6.01 -2.39 -3.30
N LEU A 66 6.37 -1.48 -2.41
CA LEU A 66 6.44 -1.75 -0.97
C LEU A 66 5.09 -2.13 -0.36
N ARG A 67 4.00 -1.53 -0.84
CA ARG A 67 2.63 -1.89 -0.42
C ARG A 67 2.21 -3.27 -0.92
N LEU A 68 2.48 -3.59 -2.17
CA LEU A 68 2.19 -4.92 -2.73
C LEU A 68 2.96 -6.01 -2.00
N ALA A 69 4.20 -5.72 -1.61
CA ALA A 69 5.03 -6.62 -0.81
C ALA A 69 4.64 -6.64 0.69
N HIS A 70 3.67 -5.84 1.13
CA HIS A 70 3.33 -5.70 2.56
C HIS A 70 4.53 -5.43 3.46
N ILE A 71 5.57 -4.76 2.92
CA ILE A 71 6.78 -4.45 3.68
C ILE A 71 6.51 -3.29 4.64
N HIS A 72 6.41 -3.61 5.92
CA HIS A 72 6.36 -2.65 7.03
C HIS A 72 7.75 -2.45 7.65
N LYS A 73 7.91 -1.44 8.53
CA LYS A 73 9.19 -1.08 9.17
C LYS A 73 9.95 -2.25 9.81
N HIS A 74 9.24 -3.28 10.27
CA HIS A 74 9.78 -4.45 10.97
C HIS A 74 9.46 -5.78 10.23
N GLY A 75 9.17 -5.72 8.94
CA GLY A 75 8.89 -6.88 8.09
C GLY A 75 10.16 -7.55 7.56
N PRO A 76 9.99 -8.63 6.78
CA PRO A 76 11.10 -9.33 6.15
C PRO A 76 11.90 -8.41 5.24
N SER A 77 13.19 -8.68 5.07
CA SER A 77 14.11 -7.87 4.27
C SER A 77 13.83 -7.95 2.78
N VAL A 78 13.28 -9.07 2.32
CA VAL A 78 12.92 -9.34 0.92
C VAL A 78 11.56 -10.03 0.90
N VAL A 79 10.70 -9.65 -0.03
CA VAL A 79 9.39 -10.26 -0.25
C VAL A 79 9.16 -10.46 -1.73
N GLU A 80 8.83 -11.67 -2.11
CA GLU A 80 8.37 -12.00 -3.45
C GLU A 80 6.90 -11.60 -3.62
N ILE A 81 6.59 -10.92 -4.72
CA ILE A 81 5.23 -10.55 -5.11
C ILE A 81 4.91 -11.07 -6.52
N PRO A 82 3.63 -11.34 -6.83
CA PRO A 82 3.23 -11.67 -8.19
C PRO A 82 3.67 -10.59 -9.17
N ILE A 83 4.24 -11.01 -10.30
CA ILE A 83 4.67 -10.08 -11.35
C ILE A 83 3.46 -9.30 -11.86
N GLN A 84 3.49 -7.99 -11.70
CA GLN A 84 2.51 -7.09 -12.28
C GLN A 84 3.01 -6.58 -13.64
N SER A 85 2.09 -6.45 -14.60
CA SER A 85 2.49 -5.83 -15.87
C SER A 85 2.89 -4.37 -15.64
N HIS A 86 3.88 -3.89 -16.40
CA HIS A 86 4.31 -2.47 -16.31
C HIS A 86 3.19 -1.50 -16.67
N GLN A 87 2.17 -1.95 -17.43
CA GLN A 87 0.98 -1.13 -17.70
C GLN A 87 0.14 -0.97 -16.44
N VAL A 88 -0.15 -2.05 -15.73
CA VAL A 88 -0.90 -1.99 -14.46
C VAL A 88 -0.18 -1.13 -13.43
N LEU A 89 1.14 -1.27 -13.30
CA LEU A 89 1.93 -0.40 -12.43
C LEU A 89 1.88 1.08 -12.86
N ALA A 90 1.90 1.36 -14.18
CA ALA A 90 1.79 2.71 -14.70
C ALA A 90 0.43 3.35 -14.36
N ASP A 91 -0.63 2.59 -14.49
CA ASP A 91 -2.00 3.04 -14.14
C ASP A 91 -2.12 3.30 -12.62
N MET A 92 -1.57 2.40 -11.77
CA MET A 92 -1.56 2.56 -10.32
C MET A 92 -0.77 3.79 -9.85
N VAL A 93 0.29 4.14 -10.56
CA VAL A 93 1.22 5.23 -10.22
C VAL A 93 0.79 6.57 -10.85
N GLY A 94 -0.08 6.54 -11.85
CA GLY A 94 -0.42 7.72 -12.63
C GLY A 94 0.76 8.21 -13.49
N THR A 95 1.36 7.28 -14.27
CA THR A 95 2.49 7.56 -15.17
C THR A 95 2.40 6.71 -16.43
N THR A 96 3.44 6.70 -17.27
CA THR A 96 3.45 5.92 -18.50
C THR A 96 4.26 4.63 -18.37
N ARG A 97 3.89 3.59 -19.11
CA ARG A 97 4.62 2.31 -19.17
C ARG A 97 6.12 2.45 -19.44
N PRO A 98 6.60 3.29 -20.40
CA PRO A 98 8.04 3.50 -20.61
C PRO A 98 8.75 4.04 -19.37
N ARG A 99 8.13 4.98 -18.63
CA ARG A 99 8.71 5.52 -17.38
C ARG A 99 8.78 4.45 -16.29
N VAL A 100 7.75 3.64 -16.14
CA VAL A 100 7.80 2.49 -15.20
C VAL A 100 8.94 1.56 -15.57
N ASN A 101 9.12 1.21 -16.85
CA ASN A 101 10.21 0.35 -17.30
C ASN A 101 11.59 0.95 -16.93
N THR A 102 11.76 2.25 -17.13
CA THR A 102 12.99 2.97 -16.76
C THR A 102 13.26 2.89 -15.24
N PHE A 103 12.22 3.11 -14.41
CA PHE A 103 12.36 3.07 -12.96
C PHE A 103 12.65 1.65 -12.45
N MET A 104 11.93 0.64 -12.97
CA MET A 104 12.15 -0.77 -12.60
C MET A 104 13.58 -1.22 -12.93
N ASN A 105 14.11 -0.86 -14.11
CA ASN A 105 15.49 -1.14 -14.48
C ASN A 105 16.49 -0.43 -13.55
N ARG A 106 16.19 0.80 -13.11
CA ARG A 106 17.01 1.53 -12.13
C ARG A 106 16.99 0.84 -10.77
N PHE A 107 15.82 0.46 -10.27
CA PHE A 107 15.67 -0.24 -8.99
C PHE A 107 16.40 -1.57 -8.99
N ARG A 108 16.33 -2.30 -10.10
CA ARG A 108 17.09 -3.55 -10.27
C ARG A 108 18.60 -3.31 -10.23
N LYS A 109 19.11 -2.32 -10.97
CA LYS A 109 20.55 -1.97 -10.96
C LYS A 109 21.05 -1.54 -9.58
N GLN A 110 20.17 -0.98 -8.75
CA GLN A 110 20.49 -0.56 -7.39
C GLN A 110 20.28 -1.67 -6.33
N GLY A 111 19.86 -2.86 -6.76
CA GLY A 111 19.60 -3.99 -5.85
C GLY A 111 18.38 -3.77 -4.94
N PHE A 112 17.42 -2.94 -5.36
CA PHE A 112 16.17 -2.73 -4.61
C PHE A 112 15.08 -3.72 -4.99
N ILE A 113 15.17 -4.29 -6.18
CA ILE A 113 14.30 -5.35 -6.69
C ILE A 113 15.12 -6.35 -7.47
N ASP A 114 14.62 -7.58 -7.57
CA ASP A 114 15.15 -8.60 -8.47
C ASP A 114 14.01 -9.43 -9.10
N TYR A 115 14.37 -10.27 -10.10
CA TYR A 115 13.47 -11.16 -10.80
C TYR A 115 14.08 -12.58 -10.75
N ASP A 116 13.80 -13.30 -9.67
CA ASP A 116 14.19 -14.69 -9.50
C ASP A 116 12.91 -15.54 -9.34
N GLY A 117 12.32 -15.92 -10.49
CA GLY A 117 11.03 -16.64 -10.51
C GLY A 117 9.79 -15.76 -10.31
N GLY A 118 9.90 -14.69 -9.55
CA GLY A 118 8.89 -13.67 -9.26
C GLY A 118 9.49 -12.26 -9.27
N LEU A 119 8.77 -11.27 -8.79
CA LEU A 119 9.30 -9.93 -8.51
C LEU A 119 9.66 -9.85 -7.03
N GLU A 120 10.92 -9.89 -6.72
CA GLU A 120 11.43 -9.67 -5.37
C GLU A 120 11.56 -8.17 -5.07
N VAL A 121 11.00 -7.74 -3.93
CA VAL A 121 11.10 -6.37 -3.45
C VAL A 121 11.87 -6.35 -2.14
N HIS A 122 12.97 -5.61 -2.14
CA HIS A 122 13.84 -5.44 -0.98
C HIS A 122 13.37 -4.27 -0.10
N HIS A 123 13.48 -4.42 1.21
CA HIS A 123 13.17 -3.35 2.17
C HIS A 123 13.97 -2.06 1.90
N SER A 124 15.18 -2.20 1.35
CA SER A 124 16.06 -1.08 0.97
C SER A 124 15.45 -0.13 -0.08
N LEU A 125 14.41 -0.55 -0.83
CA LEU A 125 13.66 0.31 -1.74
C LEU A 125 13.07 1.55 -1.03
N ARG A 126 12.90 1.50 0.29
CA ARG A 126 12.50 2.66 1.10
C ARG A 126 13.43 3.85 0.98
N LYS A 127 14.70 3.65 0.67
CA LYS A 127 15.67 4.74 0.45
C LYS A 127 15.25 5.69 -0.67
N VAL A 128 14.48 5.20 -1.66
CA VAL A 128 13.94 6.02 -2.76
C VAL A 128 12.92 7.05 -2.25
N LEU A 129 12.25 6.76 -1.13
CA LEU A 129 11.22 7.65 -0.57
C LEU A 129 11.79 8.90 0.09
N GLY A 130 13.06 8.87 0.52
CA GLY A 130 13.72 9.97 1.21
C GLY A 130 13.24 10.18 2.65
N SER A 131 14.02 10.92 3.44
CA SER A 131 13.75 11.19 4.86
C SER A 131 12.51 12.05 5.13
N ARG A 132 11.99 12.76 4.14
CA ARG A 132 10.84 13.67 4.30
C ARG A 132 9.52 12.93 4.56
N SER A 133 9.33 11.77 3.93
CA SER A 133 8.15 10.92 4.15
C SER A 133 8.21 10.18 5.51
N GLU A 134 9.38 9.92 6.03
CA GLU A 134 9.56 9.32 7.36
C GLU A 134 9.21 10.27 8.50
N ASN A 135 9.60 11.53 8.42
CA ASN A 135 9.30 12.53 9.44
C ASN A 135 7.79 12.79 9.58
N PHE A 136 7.06 12.87 8.46
CA PHE A 136 5.61 13.06 8.48
C PHE A 136 4.87 11.84 9.07
N ARG A 137 5.33 10.63 8.74
CA ARG A 137 4.77 9.38 9.28
C ARG A 137 5.06 9.21 10.77
N ASN A 138 6.26 9.56 11.23
CA ASN A 138 6.63 9.51 12.66
C ASN A 138 5.81 10.49 13.51
N SER A 139 5.47 11.66 12.97
CA SER A 139 4.55 12.61 13.62
C SER A 139 3.14 12.05 13.78
N LEU A 140 2.67 11.23 12.83
CA LEU A 140 1.34 10.62 12.91
C LEU A 140 1.29 9.41 13.84
N GLU A 141 2.36 8.61 13.90
CA GLU A 141 2.47 7.48 14.83
C GLU A 141 2.54 7.99 16.29
N SER A 142 3.20 9.13 16.53
CA SER A 142 3.21 9.75 17.87
C SER A 142 1.84 10.27 18.31
N LEU A 143 1.00 10.71 17.36
CA LEU A 143 -0.39 11.12 17.65
C LEU A 143 -1.31 9.91 17.89
N ALA A 144 -1.06 8.78 17.24
CA ALA A 144 -1.83 7.55 17.42
C ALA A 144 -1.54 6.84 18.76
N THR A 145 -0.42 7.15 19.42
CA THR A 145 -0.05 6.63 20.74
C THR A 145 -0.58 7.45 21.92
N LEU A 146 -1.22 8.59 21.65
CA LEU A 146 -1.97 9.32 22.68
C LEU A 146 -3.23 8.52 23.02
N LYS A 147 -3.13 7.74 24.08
CA LYS A 147 -4.26 7.06 24.72
C LYS A 147 -5.24 8.12 25.23
N PHE A 148 -6.46 8.11 24.70
CA PHE A 148 -7.64 8.68 25.35
C PHE A 148 -8.26 7.64 26.27
#